data_1633ba4cada34999f6e13dee01ffd678
#
_entry.id   1633ba4cada34999f6e13dee01ffd678
#
_cell.length_a   1.000
_cell.length_b   1.000
_cell.length_c   1.000
_cell.angle_alpha   90.00
_cell.angle_beta   90.00
_cell.angle_gamma   90.00
#
_symmetry.space_group_name_H-M   'P 1'
#
loop_
_entity.id
_entity.type
_entity.pdbx_description
1 polymer ?
#
loop_
_entity_poly.entity_id
_entity_poly.type
_entity_poly.pdbx_seq_one_letter_code
_entity_poly.pdbx_strand_id
1 'polypeptide(L)'
;KQPLHALPLLGASLGLAAAGILMSLAASKTRPYSYIPILIGAICAIPSVLSTLMPQQMGHIWILTSAVTALTASALPWMCLSFARISVDSPHSESEIFALPNDIDYQDIKRRYIAGSTMLFIGRICVAALLLIAAPLLNTLDTPLGSALCLAAFLGMLLDSRQIYTFREMCVTVGAAGIGIIVTGSLSVQTHQEFSIPLILLMLACAFATILFTYVLRKHTLFATRVADAAETICIMLILPLAYLAITL
;
A
#
# COMPACT_ATOMS: atom_id res chain seq x y z
N LYS A 1 16.97 -24.71 1.76
CA LYS A 1 15.90 -23.76 1.38
C LYS A 1 15.13 -24.38 0.22
N GLN A 2 13.83 -24.63 0.39
CA GLN A 2 12.99 -25.10 -0.72
C GLN A 2 12.78 -23.93 -1.68
N PRO A 3 13.03 -24.10 -2.99
CA PRO A 3 12.74 -23.06 -3.97
C PRO A 3 11.23 -22.79 -3.94
N LEU A 4 10.85 -21.53 -3.74
CA LEU A 4 9.47 -21.09 -3.88
C LEU A 4 9.05 -21.36 -5.33
N HIS A 5 8.13 -22.31 -5.50
CA HIS A 5 7.62 -22.63 -6.83
C HIS A 5 6.66 -21.53 -7.30
N ALA A 6 6.93 -20.93 -8.43
CA ALA A 6 6.07 -19.89 -9.03
C ALA A 6 4.68 -20.43 -9.42
N LEU A 7 4.58 -21.73 -9.74
CA LEU A 7 3.34 -22.40 -10.12
C LEU A 7 2.21 -22.32 -9.07
N PRO A 8 2.44 -22.62 -7.76
CA PRO A 8 1.38 -22.50 -6.77
C PRO A 8 0.93 -21.05 -6.56
N LEU A 9 1.84 -20.08 -6.68
CA LEU A 9 1.48 -18.65 -6.62
C LEU A 9 0.57 -18.24 -7.79
N LEU A 10 0.87 -18.73 -8.99
CA LEU A 10 0.05 -18.51 -10.17
C LEU A 10 -1.32 -19.17 -10.01
N GLY A 11 -1.37 -20.40 -9.53
CA GLY A 11 -2.62 -21.09 -9.24
C GLY A 11 -3.48 -20.37 -8.20
N ALA A 12 -2.86 -19.87 -7.14
CA ALA A 12 -3.54 -19.09 -6.09
C ALA A 12 -4.08 -17.76 -6.62
N SER A 13 -3.29 -17.03 -7.44
CA SER A 13 -3.73 -15.75 -8.02
C SER A 13 -4.88 -15.92 -9.00
N LEU A 14 -4.82 -16.93 -9.87
CA LEU A 14 -5.93 -17.25 -10.79
C LEU A 14 -7.17 -17.75 -10.04
N GLY A 15 -7.00 -18.57 -9.00
CA GLY A 15 -8.08 -19.03 -8.13
C GLY A 15 -8.79 -17.87 -7.43
N LEU A 16 -8.02 -16.90 -6.94
CA LEU A 16 -8.58 -15.69 -6.32
C LEU A 16 -9.36 -14.84 -7.32
N ALA A 17 -8.82 -14.65 -8.53
CA ALA A 17 -9.53 -13.94 -9.59
C ALA A 17 -10.83 -14.64 -9.99
N ALA A 18 -10.81 -15.96 -10.16
CA ALA A 18 -11.98 -16.77 -10.48
C ALA A 18 -13.05 -16.69 -9.37
N ALA A 19 -12.63 -16.78 -8.10
CA ALA A 19 -13.54 -16.63 -6.96
C ALA A 19 -14.21 -15.24 -6.96
N GLY A 20 -13.45 -14.18 -7.26
CA GLY A 20 -13.99 -12.82 -7.40
C GLY A 20 -15.01 -12.69 -8.52
N ILE A 21 -14.76 -13.33 -9.67
CA ILE A 21 -15.72 -13.36 -10.79
C ILE A 21 -17.01 -14.06 -10.36
N LEU A 22 -16.91 -15.22 -9.70
CA LEU A 22 -18.08 -15.94 -9.18
C LEU A 22 -18.86 -15.10 -8.17
N MET A 23 -18.16 -14.40 -7.25
CA MET A 23 -18.80 -13.48 -6.31
C MET A 23 -19.50 -12.32 -7.04
N SER A 24 -18.93 -11.79 -8.10
CA SER A 24 -19.54 -10.69 -8.88
C SER A 24 -20.81 -11.11 -9.60
N LEU A 25 -20.91 -12.38 -10.00
CA LEU A 25 -22.09 -12.96 -10.62
C LEU A 25 -23.19 -13.26 -9.59
N ALA A 26 -22.80 -13.69 -8.37
CA ALA A 26 -23.75 -14.06 -7.32
C ALA A 26 -24.32 -12.85 -6.55
N ALA A 27 -23.57 -11.76 -6.41
CA ALA A 27 -23.89 -10.63 -5.55
C ALA A 27 -24.39 -9.40 -6.32
N SER A 28 -25.68 -9.10 -6.25
CA SER A 28 -26.24 -7.91 -6.91
C SER A 28 -26.02 -6.62 -6.11
N LYS A 29 -26.07 -6.65 -4.78
CA LYS A 29 -25.93 -5.46 -3.90
C LYS A 29 -24.48 -5.10 -3.53
N THR A 30 -23.58 -6.08 -3.52
CA THR A 30 -22.17 -5.91 -3.08
C THR A 30 -21.19 -5.90 -4.24
N ARG A 31 -21.67 -5.66 -5.48
CA ARG A 31 -20.87 -5.62 -6.70
C ARG A 31 -19.53 -4.86 -6.60
N PRO A 32 -19.45 -3.65 -6.02
CA PRO A 32 -18.17 -2.94 -5.97
C PRO A 32 -17.10 -3.69 -5.16
N TYR A 33 -17.47 -4.42 -4.10
CA TYR A 33 -16.50 -5.14 -3.27
C TYR A 33 -16.02 -6.47 -3.91
N SER A 34 -16.78 -7.05 -4.84
CA SER A 34 -16.35 -8.24 -5.56
C SER A 34 -15.18 -7.97 -6.54
N TYR A 35 -14.93 -6.70 -6.88
CA TYR A 35 -13.74 -6.33 -7.66
C TYR A 35 -12.43 -6.49 -6.88
N ILE A 36 -12.45 -6.49 -5.54
CA ILE A 36 -11.25 -6.64 -4.71
C ILE A 36 -10.49 -7.94 -5.03
N PRO A 37 -11.08 -9.14 -4.90
CA PRO A 37 -10.36 -10.37 -5.20
C PRO A 37 -10.00 -10.49 -6.69
N ILE A 38 -10.81 -9.93 -7.60
CA ILE A 38 -10.47 -9.90 -9.03
C ILE A 38 -9.20 -9.10 -9.27
N LEU A 39 -9.12 -7.89 -8.71
CA LEU A 39 -7.98 -7.00 -8.88
C LEU A 39 -6.72 -7.58 -8.22
N ILE A 40 -6.82 -8.08 -6.99
CA ILE A 40 -5.69 -8.71 -6.31
C ILE A 40 -5.19 -9.90 -7.12
N GLY A 41 -6.09 -10.78 -7.58
CA GLY A 41 -5.74 -11.94 -8.39
C GLY A 41 -5.10 -11.54 -9.72
N ALA A 42 -5.65 -10.57 -10.43
CA ALA A 42 -5.12 -10.09 -11.71
C ALA A 42 -3.74 -9.44 -11.55
N ILE A 43 -3.54 -8.59 -10.54
CA ILE A 43 -2.26 -7.91 -10.31
C ILE A 43 -1.20 -8.91 -9.81
N CYS A 44 -1.56 -9.88 -8.95
CA CYS A 44 -0.65 -10.95 -8.54
C CYS A 44 -0.32 -11.94 -9.69
N ALA A 45 -1.23 -12.10 -10.65
CA ALA A 45 -0.98 -12.99 -11.79
C ALA A 45 0.19 -12.51 -12.66
N ILE A 46 0.35 -11.20 -12.83
CA ILE A 46 1.43 -10.63 -13.66
C ILE A 46 2.82 -11.07 -13.16
N PRO A 47 3.24 -10.77 -11.92
CA PRO A 47 4.54 -11.20 -11.42
C PRO A 47 4.66 -12.73 -11.30
N SER A 48 3.56 -13.43 -11.05
CA SER A 48 3.56 -14.90 -11.00
C SER A 48 3.81 -15.51 -12.37
N VAL A 49 3.20 -15.01 -13.44
CA VAL A 49 3.47 -15.45 -14.82
C VAL A 49 4.91 -15.14 -15.23
N LEU A 50 5.38 -13.89 -14.97
CA LEU A 50 6.78 -13.55 -15.24
C LEU A 50 7.76 -14.47 -14.48
N SER A 51 7.46 -14.78 -13.23
CA SER A 51 8.29 -15.68 -12.41
C SER A 51 8.30 -17.11 -12.92
N THR A 52 7.23 -17.58 -13.59
CA THR A 52 7.22 -18.91 -14.26
C THR A 52 8.03 -18.90 -15.54
N LEU A 53 8.03 -17.79 -16.28
CA LEU A 53 8.79 -17.66 -17.53
C LEU A 53 10.29 -17.45 -17.26
N MET A 54 10.63 -16.75 -16.16
CA MET A 54 12.00 -16.40 -15.78
C MET A 54 12.29 -16.83 -14.32
N PRO A 55 12.39 -18.12 -14.01
CA PRO A 55 12.53 -18.60 -12.64
C PRO A 55 13.81 -18.11 -11.94
N GLN A 56 14.86 -17.83 -12.70
CA GLN A 56 16.13 -17.29 -12.16
C GLN A 56 15.99 -15.84 -11.67
N GLN A 57 15.02 -15.10 -12.17
CA GLN A 57 14.78 -13.68 -11.83
C GLN A 57 13.58 -13.46 -10.92
N MET A 58 13.05 -14.52 -10.33
CA MET A 58 11.85 -14.45 -9.48
C MET A 58 11.98 -13.40 -8.37
N GLY A 59 13.14 -13.33 -7.71
CA GLY A 59 13.41 -12.34 -6.67
C GLY A 59 13.32 -10.89 -7.19
N HIS A 60 13.96 -10.62 -8.32
CA HIS A 60 13.97 -9.28 -8.95
C HIS A 60 12.56 -8.83 -9.36
N ILE A 61 11.74 -9.76 -9.90
CA ILE A 61 10.36 -9.49 -10.30
C ILE A 61 9.52 -9.08 -9.08
N TRP A 62 9.65 -9.80 -7.97
CA TRP A 62 8.89 -9.48 -6.76
C TRP A 62 9.39 -8.23 -6.05
N ILE A 63 10.70 -7.92 -6.08
CA ILE A 63 11.25 -6.65 -5.61
C ILE A 63 10.65 -5.49 -6.40
N LEU A 64 10.67 -5.58 -7.74
CA LEU A 64 10.12 -4.53 -8.60
C LEU A 64 8.61 -4.35 -8.38
N THR A 65 7.87 -5.46 -8.30
CA THR A 65 6.43 -5.44 -8.05
C THR A 65 6.12 -4.77 -6.71
N SER A 66 6.87 -5.09 -5.66
CA SER A 66 6.68 -4.49 -4.33
C SER A 66 7.00 -3.00 -4.32
N ALA A 67 8.07 -2.58 -5.00
CA ALA A 67 8.44 -1.18 -5.12
C ALA A 67 7.35 -0.38 -5.87
N VAL A 68 6.88 -0.88 -7.01
CA VAL A 68 5.80 -0.25 -7.78
C VAL A 68 4.51 -0.19 -6.97
N THR A 69 4.17 -1.26 -6.25
CA THR A 69 2.97 -1.31 -5.40
C THR A 69 3.06 -0.28 -4.27
N ALA A 70 4.21 -0.16 -3.61
CA ALA A 70 4.43 0.81 -2.54
C ALA A 70 4.34 2.26 -3.05
N LEU A 71 4.90 2.56 -4.22
CA LEU A 71 4.76 3.87 -4.85
C LEU A 71 3.33 4.16 -5.29
N THR A 72 2.61 3.13 -5.76
CA THR A 72 1.19 3.27 -6.12
C THR A 72 0.34 3.60 -4.90
N ALA A 73 0.69 3.13 -3.70
CA ALA A 73 -0.02 3.45 -2.46
C ALA A 73 -0.10 4.97 -2.22
N SER A 74 1.01 5.68 -2.38
CA SER A 74 1.05 7.14 -2.22
C SER A 74 0.39 7.91 -3.36
N ALA A 75 0.35 7.34 -4.57
CA ALA A 75 -0.30 7.94 -5.73
C ALA A 75 -1.83 7.71 -5.77
N LEU A 76 -2.34 6.71 -5.04
CA LEU A 76 -3.76 6.30 -5.05
C LEU A 76 -4.75 7.46 -4.84
N PRO A 77 -4.58 8.37 -3.84
CA PRO A 77 -5.52 9.46 -3.63
C PRO A 77 -5.63 10.37 -4.85
N TRP A 78 -4.50 10.71 -5.48
CA TRP A 78 -4.45 11.53 -6.68
C TRP A 78 -5.10 10.85 -7.89
N MET A 79 -4.86 9.56 -8.06
CA MET A 79 -5.48 8.77 -9.12
C MET A 79 -7.00 8.73 -8.96
N CYS A 80 -7.50 8.48 -7.75
CA CYS A 80 -8.93 8.43 -7.47
C CYS A 80 -9.60 9.80 -7.67
N LEU A 81 -8.93 10.90 -7.30
CA LEU A 81 -9.43 12.25 -7.53
C LEU A 81 -9.57 12.55 -9.03
N SER A 82 -8.57 12.19 -9.81
CA SER A 82 -8.58 12.33 -11.27
C SER A 82 -9.69 11.51 -11.91
N PHE A 83 -9.90 10.27 -11.47
CA PHE A 83 -10.98 9.41 -11.95
C PHE A 83 -12.37 9.95 -11.60
N ALA A 84 -12.53 10.51 -10.40
CA ALA A 84 -13.78 11.09 -9.96
C ALA A 84 -14.13 12.40 -10.72
N ARG A 85 -13.20 12.92 -11.54
CA ARG A 85 -13.34 14.20 -12.24
C ARG A 85 -13.81 15.34 -11.33
N ILE A 86 -13.31 15.35 -10.09
CA ILE A 86 -13.55 16.41 -9.13
C ILE A 86 -12.40 17.40 -9.32
N SER A 87 -12.65 18.50 -10.06
CA SER A 87 -11.74 19.64 -10.09
C SER A 87 -12.04 20.52 -8.88
N VAL A 88 -11.02 20.82 -8.12
CA VAL A 88 -11.09 21.86 -7.10
C VAL A 88 -10.58 23.13 -7.77
N ASP A 89 -11.51 23.90 -8.36
CA ASP A 89 -11.18 25.21 -8.89
C ASP A 89 -10.95 26.16 -7.72
N SER A 90 -9.69 26.50 -7.49
CA SER A 90 -9.37 27.61 -6.59
C SER A 90 -9.60 28.92 -7.36
N PRO A 91 -10.38 29.86 -6.82
CA PRO A 91 -10.61 31.14 -7.46
C PRO A 91 -9.25 31.86 -7.63
N HIS A 92 -8.91 32.19 -8.87
CA HIS A 92 -7.65 32.89 -9.21
C HIS A 92 -7.78 34.41 -9.19
N SER A 93 -9.02 34.95 -9.06
CA SER A 93 -9.28 36.37 -8.99
C SER A 93 -10.40 36.72 -8.00
N GLU A 94 -10.33 37.93 -7.43
CA GLU A 94 -11.39 38.43 -6.53
C GLU A 94 -12.76 38.49 -7.21
N SER A 95 -12.79 38.71 -8.51
CA SER A 95 -14.03 38.74 -9.30
C SER A 95 -14.70 37.36 -9.42
N GLU A 96 -13.95 36.26 -9.36
CA GLU A 96 -14.51 34.92 -9.35
C GLU A 96 -15.13 34.53 -8.00
N ILE A 97 -14.65 35.12 -6.90
CA ILE A 97 -15.19 34.88 -5.55
C ILE A 97 -16.62 35.48 -5.46
N PHE A 98 -16.88 36.60 -6.18
CA PHE A 98 -18.17 37.27 -6.20
C PHE A 98 -19.06 36.81 -7.35
N ALA A 99 -18.59 35.99 -8.26
CA ALA A 99 -19.43 35.40 -9.30
C ALA A 99 -20.44 34.46 -8.65
N LEU A 100 -21.69 34.54 -9.08
CA LEU A 100 -22.72 33.60 -8.63
C LEU A 100 -22.26 32.17 -8.88
N PRO A 101 -22.35 31.28 -7.88
CA PRO A 101 -21.95 29.91 -8.06
C PRO A 101 -22.78 29.31 -9.21
N ASN A 102 -22.09 28.66 -10.16
CA ASN A 102 -22.75 27.83 -11.17
C ASN A 102 -23.70 26.85 -10.50
N ASP A 103 -24.80 26.56 -11.16
CA ASP A 103 -25.82 25.63 -10.64
C ASP A 103 -25.16 24.28 -10.37
N ILE A 104 -24.82 24.05 -9.08
CA ILE A 104 -24.05 22.88 -8.64
C ILE A 104 -25.04 21.74 -8.44
N ASP A 105 -25.03 20.74 -9.32
CA ASP A 105 -25.80 19.52 -9.11
C ASP A 105 -25.18 18.71 -7.96
N TYR A 106 -25.71 18.91 -6.76
CA TYR A 106 -25.29 18.20 -5.55
C TYR A 106 -25.40 16.66 -5.70
N GLN A 107 -26.34 16.17 -6.49
CA GLN A 107 -26.50 14.71 -6.66
C GLN A 107 -25.38 14.12 -7.52
N ASP A 108 -24.94 14.84 -8.55
CA ASP A 108 -23.83 14.41 -9.40
C ASP A 108 -22.52 14.42 -8.61
N ILE A 109 -22.23 15.47 -7.86
CA ILE A 109 -21.04 15.56 -6.99
C ILE A 109 -21.05 14.43 -5.96
N LYS A 110 -22.18 14.16 -5.31
CA LYS A 110 -22.30 13.08 -4.33
C LYS A 110 -22.04 11.71 -4.95
N ARG A 111 -22.54 11.45 -6.15
CA ARG A 111 -22.28 10.19 -6.88
C ARG A 111 -20.79 10.02 -7.18
N ARG A 112 -20.15 11.06 -7.70
CA ARG A 112 -18.72 11.05 -8.03
C ARG A 112 -17.86 10.86 -6.78
N TYR A 113 -18.19 11.53 -5.69
CA TYR A 113 -17.52 11.37 -4.39
C TYR A 113 -17.62 9.93 -3.86
N ILE A 114 -18.82 9.34 -3.88
CA ILE A 114 -19.03 7.96 -3.42
C ILE A 114 -18.26 6.98 -4.31
N ALA A 115 -18.25 7.18 -5.62
CA ALA A 115 -17.50 6.35 -6.55
C ALA A 115 -15.98 6.45 -6.30
N GLY A 116 -15.45 7.66 -6.16
CA GLY A 116 -14.04 7.90 -5.87
C GLY A 116 -13.60 7.33 -4.52
N SER A 117 -14.39 7.52 -3.47
CA SER A 117 -14.12 6.94 -2.13
C SER A 117 -14.15 5.41 -2.16
N THR A 118 -15.11 4.81 -2.86
CA THR A 118 -15.16 3.34 -2.98
C THR A 118 -13.94 2.81 -3.74
N MET A 119 -13.52 3.49 -4.81
CA MET A 119 -12.35 3.11 -5.59
C MET A 119 -11.06 3.25 -4.76
N LEU A 120 -10.93 4.31 -3.96
CA LEU A 120 -9.81 4.51 -3.06
C LEU A 120 -9.73 3.39 -2.02
N PHE A 121 -10.86 3.03 -1.41
CA PHE A 121 -10.94 1.94 -0.44
C PHE A 121 -10.52 0.60 -1.04
N ILE A 122 -11.03 0.26 -2.23
CA ILE A 122 -10.66 -0.96 -2.96
C ILE A 122 -9.16 -0.96 -3.29
N GLY A 123 -8.65 0.16 -3.80
CA GLY A 123 -7.22 0.32 -4.12
C GLY A 123 -6.32 0.10 -2.90
N ARG A 124 -6.67 0.67 -1.74
CA ARG A 124 -5.91 0.48 -0.49
C ARG A 124 -5.88 -0.98 -0.04
N ILE A 125 -7.01 -1.70 -0.15
CA ILE A 125 -7.05 -3.14 0.16
C ILE A 125 -6.16 -3.93 -0.81
N CYS A 126 -6.21 -3.61 -2.10
CA CYS A 126 -5.39 -4.29 -3.11
C CYS A 126 -3.89 -4.08 -2.85
N VAL A 127 -3.47 -2.85 -2.59
CA VAL A 127 -2.08 -2.53 -2.27
C VAL A 127 -1.62 -3.24 -1.00
N ALA A 128 -2.43 -3.18 0.06
CA ALA A 128 -2.15 -3.85 1.32
C ALA A 128 -1.98 -5.37 1.15
N ALA A 129 -2.89 -6.02 0.43
CA ALA A 129 -2.85 -7.44 0.17
C ALA A 129 -1.61 -7.83 -0.66
N LEU A 130 -1.27 -7.05 -1.69
CA LEU A 130 -0.08 -7.28 -2.52
C LEU A 130 1.21 -7.21 -1.71
N LEU A 131 1.37 -6.18 -0.88
CA LEU A 131 2.55 -6.03 -0.02
C LEU A 131 2.64 -7.17 1.01
N LEU A 132 1.50 -7.59 1.59
CA LEU A 132 1.46 -8.72 2.53
C LEU A 132 1.82 -10.06 1.86
N ILE A 133 1.43 -10.27 0.60
CA ILE A 133 1.82 -11.46 -0.18
C ILE A 133 3.30 -11.39 -0.57
N ALA A 134 3.80 -10.22 -0.92
CA ALA A 134 5.19 -10.02 -1.30
C ALA A 134 6.15 -10.16 -0.11
N ALA A 135 5.76 -9.78 1.10
CA ALA A 135 6.61 -9.78 2.28
C ALA A 135 7.30 -11.13 2.57
N PRO A 136 6.61 -12.29 2.62
CA PRO A 136 7.28 -13.58 2.83
C PRO A 136 8.19 -13.95 1.65
N LEU A 137 7.84 -13.57 0.42
CA LEU A 137 8.64 -13.87 -0.77
C LEU A 137 9.97 -13.10 -0.75
N LEU A 138 9.94 -11.82 -0.38
CA LEU A 138 11.14 -11.00 -0.28
C LEU A 138 12.05 -11.40 0.88
N ASN A 139 11.47 -11.92 1.98
CA ASN A 139 12.26 -12.43 3.10
C ASN A 139 12.99 -13.74 2.80
N THR A 140 12.64 -14.46 1.72
CA THR A 140 13.40 -15.66 1.28
C THR A 140 14.64 -15.33 0.48
N LEU A 141 14.84 -14.07 0.08
CA LEU A 141 16.04 -13.62 -0.60
C LEU A 141 17.27 -13.70 0.33
N ASP A 142 18.43 -13.90 -0.26
CA ASP A 142 19.68 -14.03 0.51
C ASP A 142 20.15 -12.71 1.13
N THR A 143 19.65 -11.58 0.64
CA THR A 143 19.97 -10.24 1.12
C THR A 143 18.88 -9.68 2.03
N PRO A 144 19.22 -8.97 3.13
CA PRO A 144 18.24 -8.32 4.02
C PRO A 144 17.55 -7.11 3.38
N LEU A 145 17.97 -6.70 2.17
CA LEU A 145 17.46 -5.52 1.48
C LEU A 145 15.99 -5.68 1.06
N GLY A 146 15.57 -6.92 0.72
CA GLY A 146 14.17 -7.21 0.42
C GLY A 146 13.25 -6.99 1.62
N SER A 147 13.68 -7.40 2.80
CA SER A 147 12.95 -7.15 4.05
C SER A 147 12.95 -5.69 4.44
N ALA A 148 14.06 -4.98 4.24
CA ALA A 148 14.15 -3.54 4.48
C ALA A 148 13.20 -2.74 3.56
N LEU A 149 13.09 -3.15 2.30
CA LEU A 149 12.13 -2.55 1.35
C LEU A 149 10.69 -2.74 1.81
N CYS A 150 10.30 -3.96 2.25
CA CYS A 150 8.98 -4.22 2.79
C CYS A 150 8.69 -3.39 4.05
N LEU A 151 9.66 -3.30 4.98
CA LEU A 151 9.51 -2.48 6.18
C LEU A 151 9.33 -1.00 5.84
N ALA A 152 10.12 -0.46 4.91
CA ALA A 152 9.98 0.91 4.45
C ALA A 152 8.59 1.17 3.82
N ALA A 153 8.09 0.23 3.00
CA ALA A 153 6.77 0.32 2.40
C ALA A 153 5.65 0.30 3.45
N PHE A 154 5.69 -0.61 4.42
CA PHE A 154 4.69 -0.67 5.49
C PHE A 154 4.76 0.52 6.45
N LEU A 155 5.96 1.04 6.74
CA LEU A 155 6.12 2.25 7.54
C LEU A 155 5.57 3.48 6.80
N GLY A 156 5.86 3.63 5.51
CA GLY A 156 5.26 4.67 4.68
C GLY A 156 3.73 4.59 4.69
N MET A 157 3.18 3.39 4.52
CA MET A 157 1.74 3.15 4.57
C MET A 157 1.13 3.46 5.96
N LEU A 158 1.86 3.18 7.05
CA LEU A 158 1.43 3.53 8.40
C LEU A 158 1.40 5.04 8.60
N LEU A 159 2.40 5.76 8.09
CA LEU A 159 2.49 7.21 8.19
C LEU A 159 1.42 7.91 7.33
N ASP A 160 1.13 7.42 6.11
CA ASP A 160 0.04 7.88 5.23
C ASP A 160 -1.34 7.77 5.92
N SER A 161 -1.52 6.80 6.82
CA SER A 161 -2.79 6.59 7.52
C SER A 161 -3.30 7.82 8.29
N ARG A 162 -2.44 8.77 8.63
CA ARG A 162 -2.80 10.02 9.33
C ARG A 162 -3.62 10.98 8.45
N GLN A 163 -3.47 10.87 7.13
CA GLN A 163 -4.19 11.70 6.17
C GLN A 163 -5.57 11.12 5.82
N ILE A 164 -5.92 9.97 6.43
CA ILE A 164 -7.17 9.27 6.15
C ILE A 164 -8.24 9.72 7.13
N TYR A 165 -9.32 10.29 6.60
CA TYR A 165 -10.45 10.77 7.40
C TYR A 165 -11.55 9.72 7.59
N THR A 166 -11.57 8.64 6.77
CA THR A 166 -12.57 7.60 6.87
C THR A 166 -12.10 6.46 7.77
N PHE A 167 -12.88 6.14 8.80
CA PHE A 167 -12.53 5.10 9.77
C PHE A 167 -12.26 3.73 9.13
N ARG A 168 -13.03 3.37 8.09
CA ARG A 168 -12.87 2.10 7.37
C ARG A 168 -11.50 1.98 6.69
N GLU A 169 -11.11 3.02 5.96
CA GLU A 169 -9.81 3.07 5.27
C GLU A 169 -8.67 3.10 6.27
N MET A 170 -8.80 3.87 7.34
CA MET A 170 -7.80 3.93 8.41
C MET A 170 -7.57 2.54 9.04
N CYS A 171 -8.64 1.82 9.40
CA CYS A 171 -8.52 0.48 9.97
C CYS A 171 -7.82 -0.51 9.02
N VAL A 172 -8.13 -0.48 7.73
CA VAL A 172 -7.48 -1.33 6.73
C VAL A 172 -6.00 -0.98 6.60
N THR A 173 -5.68 0.30 6.47
CA THR A 173 -4.30 0.77 6.26
C THR A 173 -3.43 0.49 7.48
N VAL A 174 -3.88 0.89 8.67
CA VAL A 174 -3.15 0.66 9.94
C VAL A 174 -3.04 -0.83 10.25
N GLY A 175 -4.14 -1.58 10.09
CA GLY A 175 -4.16 -3.02 10.33
C GLY A 175 -3.20 -3.76 9.40
N ALA A 176 -3.25 -3.48 8.10
CA ALA A 176 -2.36 -4.10 7.12
C ALA A 176 -0.89 -3.72 7.34
N ALA A 177 -0.61 -2.44 7.62
CA ALA A 177 0.75 -1.98 7.91
C ALA A 177 1.30 -2.62 9.19
N GLY A 178 0.50 -2.68 10.27
CA GLY A 178 0.89 -3.33 11.51
C GLY A 178 1.18 -4.83 11.35
N ILE A 179 0.27 -5.56 10.69
CA ILE A 179 0.47 -6.98 10.36
C ILE A 179 1.72 -7.14 9.47
N GLY A 180 1.87 -6.30 8.45
CA GLY A 180 3.01 -6.33 7.54
C GLY A 180 4.35 -6.13 8.26
N ILE A 181 4.45 -5.19 9.17
CA ILE A 181 5.66 -4.95 9.98
C ILE A 181 5.95 -6.17 10.86
N ILE A 182 4.94 -6.72 11.53
CA ILE A 182 5.11 -7.90 12.40
C ILE A 182 5.56 -9.11 11.58
N VAL A 183 4.89 -9.39 10.46
CA VAL A 183 5.23 -10.54 9.59
C VAL A 183 6.62 -10.37 9.00
N THR A 184 6.92 -9.21 8.39
CA THR A 184 8.24 -8.95 7.80
C THR A 184 9.33 -9.01 8.85
N GLY A 185 9.13 -8.38 10.01
CA GLY A 185 10.11 -8.38 11.09
C GLY A 185 10.36 -9.76 11.67
N SER A 186 9.30 -10.53 11.94
CA SER A 186 9.45 -11.90 12.48
C SER A 186 10.17 -12.85 11.51
N LEU A 187 9.84 -12.75 10.21
CA LEU A 187 10.52 -13.55 9.17
C LEU A 187 11.98 -13.12 9.00
N SER A 188 12.27 -11.81 9.01
CA SER A 188 13.64 -11.29 8.89
C SER A 188 14.54 -11.72 10.04
N VAL A 189 14.03 -11.75 11.27
CA VAL A 189 14.77 -12.23 12.45
C VAL A 189 15.11 -13.72 12.30
N GLN A 190 14.21 -14.51 11.72
CA GLN A 190 14.45 -15.95 11.50
C GLN A 190 15.42 -16.22 10.35
N THR A 191 15.38 -15.40 9.30
CA THR A 191 16.16 -15.65 8.07
C THR A 191 17.57 -15.05 8.17
N HIS A 192 17.69 -13.86 8.80
CA HIS A 192 18.93 -13.08 8.90
C HIS A 192 19.31 -12.84 10.36
N GLN A 193 19.77 -13.89 11.03
CA GLN A 193 20.10 -13.84 12.47
C GLN A 193 21.17 -12.80 12.82
N GLU A 194 22.10 -12.53 11.90
CA GLU A 194 23.16 -11.52 12.09
C GLU A 194 22.61 -10.09 12.24
N PHE A 195 21.47 -9.80 11.60
CA PHE A 195 20.80 -8.51 11.64
C PHE A 195 19.61 -8.46 12.60
N SER A 196 19.40 -9.50 13.40
CA SER A 196 18.25 -9.61 14.30
C SER A 196 18.19 -8.49 15.34
N ILE A 197 19.31 -8.16 15.95
CA ILE A 197 19.38 -7.11 17.00
C ILE A 197 19.05 -5.72 16.44
N PRO A 198 19.72 -5.21 15.38
CA PRO A 198 19.39 -3.90 14.82
C PRO A 198 17.96 -3.84 14.26
N LEU A 199 17.43 -4.95 13.73
CA LEU A 199 16.07 -5.00 13.23
C LEU A 199 15.03 -4.92 14.36
N ILE A 200 15.23 -5.66 15.44
CA ILE A 200 14.37 -5.60 16.65
C ILE A 200 14.42 -4.19 17.24
N LEU A 201 15.59 -3.57 17.34
CA LEU A 201 15.72 -2.20 17.82
C LEU A 201 14.99 -1.21 16.93
N LEU A 202 15.06 -1.38 15.60
CA LEU A 202 14.32 -0.55 14.65
C LEU A 202 12.81 -0.69 14.83
N MET A 203 12.31 -1.93 14.94
CA MET A 203 10.90 -2.19 15.19
C MET A 203 10.42 -1.58 16.51
N LEU A 204 11.22 -1.71 17.56
CA LEU A 204 10.92 -1.17 18.88
C LEU A 204 10.93 0.36 18.87
N ALA A 205 11.88 0.96 18.15
CA ALA A 205 11.94 2.41 17.94
C ALA A 205 10.72 2.92 17.16
N CYS A 206 10.28 2.21 16.11
CA CYS A 206 9.07 2.55 15.37
C CYS A 206 7.81 2.42 16.23
N ALA A 207 7.68 1.35 17.02
CA ALA A 207 6.57 1.19 17.95
C ALA A 207 6.56 2.28 19.01
N PHE A 208 7.72 2.61 19.60
CA PHE A 208 7.86 3.68 20.56
C PHE A 208 7.54 5.04 19.94
N ALA A 209 8.03 5.31 18.74
CA ALA A 209 7.71 6.53 18.01
C ALA A 209 6.21 6.68 17.77
N THR A 210 5.50 5.63 17.34
CA THR A 210 4.05 5.67 17.13
C THR A 210 3.30 5.95 18.44
N ILE A 211 3.69 5.35 19.55
CA ILE A 211 3.12 5.61 20.87
C ILE A 211 3.39 7.06 21.30
N LEU A 212 4.65 7.51 21.19
CA LEU A 212 5.05 8.87 21.53
C LEU A 212 4.27 9.90 20.71
N PHE A 213 4.14 9.68 19.39
CA PHE A 213 3.36 10.54 18.51
C PHE A 213 1.89 10.59 18.90
N THR A 214 1.31 9.44 19.26
CA THR A 214 -0.11 9.36 19.60
C THR A 214 -0.43 10.03 20.95
N TYR A 215 0.44 9.85 21.96
CA TYR A 215 0.15 10.29 23.34
C TYR A 215 0.74 11.63 23.71
N VAL A 216 2.00 11.89 23.33
CA VAL A 216 2.74 13.06 23.83
C VAL A 216 2.54 14.28 22.93
N LEU A 217 2.48 14.09 21.61
CA LEU A 217 2.42 15.20 20.64
C LEU A 217 0.99 15.67 20.32
N ARG A 218 -0.01 15.10 20.95
CA ARG A 218 -1.42 15.53 20.79
C ARG A 218 -1.63 17.03 21.12
N LYS A 219 -0.75 17.64 21.92
CA LYS A 219 -0.81 19.08 22.27
C LYS A 219 0.01 20.00 21.34
N HIS A 220 0.96 19.46 20.54
CA HIS A 220 1.84 20.26 19.67
C HIS A 220 1.69 19.77 18.21
N THR A 221 0.54 20.02 17.62
CA THR A 221 0.10 19.41 16.37
C THR A 221 0.95 19.75 15.14
N LEU A 222 1.46 20.99 15.00
CA LEU A 222 2.14 21.43 13.78
C LEU A 222 3.56 20.85 13.59
N PHE A 223 4.34 20.73 14.66
CA PHE A 223 5.67 20.15 14.54
C PHE A 223 5.64 18.65 14.32
N ALA A 224 4.75 17.96 15.02
CA ALA A 224 4.57 16.52 14.88
C ALA A 224 4.12 16.11 13.47
N THR A 225 3.18 16.85 12.87
CA THR A 225 2.76 16.59 11.49
C THR A 225 3.89 16.79 10.51
N ARG A 226 4.69 17.85 10.61
CA ARG A 226 5.85 18.09 9.73
C ARG A 226 6.92 16.99 9.82
N VAL A 227 7.24 16.54 11.04
CA VAL A 227 8.22 15.46 11.24
C VAL A 227 7.70 14.16 10.63
N ALA A 228 6.42 13.88 10.78
CA ALA A 228 5.85 12.67 10.23
C ALA A 228 5.69 12.73 8.70
N ASP A 229 5.40 13.91 8.12
CA ASP A 229 5.39 14.12 6.66
C ASP A 229 6.81 13.96 6.07
N ALA A 230 7.83 14.48 6.78
CA ALA A 230 9.22 14.26 6.39
C ALA A 230 9.62 12.78 6.46
N ALA A 231 9.21 12.07 7.53
CA ALA A 231 9.47 10.63 7.67
C ALA A 231 8.78 9.81 6.57
N GLU A 232 7.53 10.12 6.24
CA GLU A 232 6.79 9.51 5.13
C GLU A 232 7.52 9.72 3.80
N THR A 233 7.92 10.97 3.51
CA THR A 233 8.67 11.31 2.30
C THR A 233 9.99 10.54 2.23
N ILE A 234 10.72 10.41 3.34
CA ILE A 234 11.95 9.63 3.42
C ILE A 234 11.68 8.15 3.14
N CYS A 235 10.63 7.56 3.73
CA CYS A 235 10.27 6.17 3.47
C CYS A 235 9.96 5.94 1.98
N ILE A 236 9.20 6.83 1.35
CA ILE A 236 8.87 6.74 -0.09
C ILE A 236 10.14 6.88 -0.95
N MET A 237 11.02 7.84 -0.62
CA MET A 237 12.28 8.03 -1.34
C MET A 237 13.24 6.85 -1.21
N LEU A 238 13.21 6.14 -0.07
CA LEU A 238 14.06 4.97 0.16
C LEU A 238 13.62 3.74 -0.63
N ILE A 239 12.36 3.64 -1.07
CA ILE A 239 11.83 2.47 -1.82
C ILE A 239 12.64 2.21 -3.08
N LEU A 240 12.90 3.25 -3.90
CA LEU A 240 13.64 3.08 -5.16
C LEU A 240 15.11 2.66 -4.97
N PRO A 241 15.91 3.33 -4.13
CA PRO A 241 17.29 2.91 -3.92
C PRO A 241 17.38 1.53 -3.24
N LEU A 242 16.48 1.19 -2.31
CA LEU A 242 16.45 -0.15 -1.71
C LEU A 242 16.10 -1.22 -2.74
N ALA A 243 15.14 -0.97 -3.63
CA ALA A 243 14.80 -1.88 -4.71
C ALA A 243 15.98 -2.06 -5.68
N TYR A 244 16.66 -0.98 -6.05
CA TYR A 244 17.84 -1.04 -6.92
C TYR A 244 18.97 -1.85 -6.27
N LEU A 245 19.31 -1.57 -5.02
CA LEU A 245 20.34 -2.31 -4.28
C LEU A 245 19.97 -3.79 -4.10
N ALA A 246 18.70 -4.10 -3.84
CA ALA A 246 18.25 -5.47 -3.70
C ALA A 246 18.28 -6.29 -5.01
N ILE A 247 18.30 -5.61 -6.17
CA ILE A 247 18.44 -6.26 -7.48
C ILE A 247 19.92 -6.44 -7.84
N THR A 248 20.80 -5.52 -7.39
CA THR A 248 22.21 -5.49 -7.82
C THR A 248 23.14 -6.28 -6.90
N LEU A 249 22.77 -6.51 -5.66
CA LEU A 249 23.52 -7.27 -4.65
C LEU A 249 22.94 -8.68 -4.46
#